data_2622f435f2de4b48a04bd455af7f3d5d
#
_entry.id   2622f435f2de4b48a04bd455af7f3d5d
#
_cell.length_a   1.000
_cell.length_b   1.000
_cell.length_c   1.000
_cell.angle_alpha   90.00
_cell.angle_beta   90.00
_cell.angle_gamma   90.00
#
_symmetry.space_group_name_H-M   'P 1'
#
loop_
_entity.id
_entity.type
_entity.pdbx_description
1 polymer ?
#
loop_
_entity_poly.entity_id
_entity_poly.type
_entity_poly.pdbx_seq_one_letter_code
_entity_poly.pdbx_strand_id
1 'polypeptide(L)'
;MRKNWLVKLERQTIDQKKIIRKADITMVDNKRKSTKNEKMSMKENERLLIEKFKTIKLVEKSYEEQAKRRWKTVAKPLFSLGKLEDAVIRMAGIRRKVDFEIRKKGLLIFCADNGVVSEGVTQTGQEVTAIVADNFTKCATSVCIMAETAGADLFPIDIGMVTDVPSVTDPKDKVMYGTKNMAMEPAMSREQAAQAVLIGIRKVKELAEQGYDLIATGEMGIGNTTTSSAVVSVLLDESVENVTGRGAGLSSEGLNRKIRAIERAIEKHQPDKEDVLDVLSKVGGLDIAGMTGAFLGGIMCSTNGTGDGRLYPGITLLGRTGGANGLRRAETSISD
;
A
#
# COMPACT_ATOMS: atom_id res chain seq x y z
N MET A 1 -14.17 23.42 17.25
CA MET A 1 -13.68 22.50 16.19
C MET A 1 -12.69 21.43 16.68
N ARG A 2 -11.72 21.71 17.59
CA ARG A 2 -10.76 20.70 18.10
C ARG A 2 -11.37 19.46 18.80
N LYS A 3 -12.50 19.59 19.50
CA LYS A 3 -13.12 18.45 20.21
C LYS A 3 -13.72 17.38 19.30
N ASN A 4 -14.17 17.73 18.10
CA ASN A 4 -14.74 16.77 17.15
C ASN A 4 -13.71 15.87 16.47
N TRP A 5 -12.43 16.27 16.47
CA TRP A 5 -11.34 15.55 15.83
C TRP A 5 -10.79 14.41 16.70
N LEU A 6 -10.62 14.66 17.99
CA LEU A 6 -10.22 13.60 18.94
C LEU A 6 -11.27 12.48 18.99
N VAL A 7 -12.55 12.83 18.94
CA VAL A 7 -13.66 11.88 18.85
C VAL A 7 -13.63 11.10 17.51
N LYS A 8 -13.19 11.72 16.40
CA LYS A 8 -13.04 11.03 15.11
C LYS A 8 -11.84 10.07 15.11
N LEU A 9 -10.71 10.43 15.71
CA LEU A 9 -9.54 9.57 15.87
C LEU A 9 -9.81 8.40 16.84
N GLU A 10 -10.53 8.64 17.92
CA GLU A 10 -11.00 7.56 18.81
C GLU A 10 -12.00 6.65 18.10
N ARG A 11 -12.89 7.18 17.26
CA ARG A 11 -13.76 6.38 16.39
C ARG A 11 -12.97 5.59 15.35
N GLN A 12 -11.93 6.14 14.72
CA GLN A 12 -11.07 5.38 13.79
C GLN A 12 -10.30 4.26 14.49
N THR A 13 -9.86 4.46 15.74
CA THR A 13 -9.21 3.39 16.53
C THR A 13 -10.23 2.34 16.98
N ILE A 14 -11.47 2.74 17.22
CA ILE A 14 -12.61 1.84 17.50
C ILE A 14 -13.01 1.11 16.22
N ASP A 15 -12.98 1.78 15.05
CA ASP A 15 -13.27 1.18 13.75
C ASP A 15 -12.19 0.20 13.29
N GLN A 16 -10.92 0.42 13.57
CA GLN A 16 -9.88 -0.60 13.36
C GLN A 16 -10.14 -1.87 14.18
N LYS A 17 -10.59 -1.74 15.43
CA LYS A 17 -11.03 -2.89 16.24
C LYS A 17 -12.31 -3.53 15.68
N LYS A 18 -13.21 -2.73 15.11
CA LYS A 18 -14.41 -3.23 14.42
C LYS A 18 -14.07 -3.92 13.10
N ILE A 19 -13.12 -3.37 12.33
CA ILE A 19 -12.63 -3.98 11.08
C ILE A 19 -11.98 -5.33 11.37
N ILE A 20 -11.11 -5.42 12.38
CA ILE A 20 -10.49 -6.68 12.80
C ILE A 20 -11.56 -7.64 13.34
N ARG A 21 -12.49 -7.17 14.23
CA ARG A 21 -13.60 -8.00 14.72
C ARG A 21 -14.60 -8.37 13.63
N LYS A 22 -14.88 -7.46 12.67
CA LYS A 22 -15.76 -7.74 11.53
C LYS A 22 -15.12 -8.71 10.57
N ALA A 23 -13.81 -8.61 10.31
CA ALA A 23 -13.05 -9.60 9.57
C ALA A 23 -13.09 -10.97 10.26
N ASP A 24 -12.92 -11.03 11.59
CA ASP A 24 -13.04 -12.25 12.37
C ASP A 24 -14.48 -12.80 12.36
N ILE A 25 -15.49 -11.95 12.50
CA ILE A 25 -16.92 -12.35 12.50
C ILE A 25 -17.35 -12.75 11.09
N THR A 26 -16.96 -12.00 10.07
CA THR A 26 -17.27 -12.34 8.66
C THR A 26 -16.56 -13.63 8.24
N MET A 27 -15.32 -13.87 8.72
CA MET A 27 -14.63 -15.14 8.50
C MET A 27 -15.27 -16.30 9.28
N VAL A 28 -15.83 -16.05 10.46
CA VAL A 28 -16.53 -17.08 11.27
C VAL A 28 -17.92 -17.37 10.71
N ASP A 29 -18.66 -16.36 10.25
CA ASP A 29 -19.99 -16.56 9.64
C ASP A 29 -19.91 -17.14 8.23
N ASN A 30 -18.90 -16.77 7.43
CA ASN A 30 -18.61 -17.45 6.16
C ASN A 30 -18.14 -18.90 6.38
N LYS A 31 -17.46 -19.21 7.49
CA LYS A 31 -17.17 -20.61 7.87
C LYS A 31 -18.42 -21.44 8.13
N ARG A 32 -19.53 -20.83 8.57
CA ARG A 32 -20.80 -21.53 8.83
C ARG A 32 -21.67 -21.69 7.59
N LYS A 33 -21.48 -20.86 6.54
CA LYS A 33 -22.28 -20.88 5.31
C LYS A 33 -21.55 -21.41 4.07
N SER A 34 -20.21 -21.51 4.11
CA SER A 34 -19.42 -22.04 2.99
C SER A 34 -19.64 -23.54 2.89
N THR A 35 -20.39 -23.95 1.89
CA THR A 35 -20.54 -25.37 1.52
C THR A 35 -19.19 -25.93 1.05
N LYS A 36 -19.01 -27.24 1.19
CA LYS A 36 -17.77 -27.97 0.80
C LYS A 36 -17.28 -27.62 -0.63
N ASN A 37 -18.18 -27.19 -1.51
CA ASN A 37 -17.90 -26.82 -2.91
C ASN A 37 -17.24 -25.43 -3.06
N GLU A 38 -17.52 -24.43 -2.20
CA GLU A 38 -16.88 -23.11 -2.28
C GLU A 38 -15.41 -23.17 -1.88
N LYS A 39 -15.04 -24.04 -0.92
CA LYS A 39 -13.63 -24.26 -0.55
C LYS A 39 -12.79 -24.91 -1.67
N MET A 40 -13.41 -25.59 -2.62
CA MET A 40 -12.71 -26.18 -3.77
C MET A 40 -12.42 -25.19 -4.90
N SER A 41 -13.04 -24.00 -4.92
CA SER A 41 -12.91 -23.01 -6.00
C SER A 41 -11.87 -21.92 -5.76
N MET A 42 -11.36 -21.76 -4.54
CA MET A 42 -10.32 -20.76 -4.24
C MET A 42 -8.98 -21.19 -4.78
N LYS A 43 -8.32 -20.29 -5.53
CA LYS A 43 -6.99 -20.50 -6.07
C LYS A 43 -5.91 -20.45 -4.99
N GLU A 44 -4.76 -21.03 -5.27
CA GLU A 44 -3.69 -21.28 -4.30
C GLU A 44 -3.14 -19.99 -3.65
N ASN A 45 -2.89 -18.94 -4.44
CA ASN A 45 -2.37 -17.67 -3.90
C ASN A 45 -3.36 -16.98 -2.95
N GLU A 46 -4.65 -17.04 -3.23
CA GLU A 46 -5.67 -16.48 -2.34
C GLU A 46 -5.74 -17.23 -1.01
N ARG A 47 -5.65 -18.56 -1.02
CA ARG A 47 -5.56 -19.38 0.19
C ARG A 47 -4.33 -19.04 1.01
N LEU A 48 -3.18 -18.96 0.36
CA LEU A 48 -1.91 -18.61 1.01
C LEU A 48 -1.96 -17.22 1.65
N LEU A 49 -2.57 -16.26 0.96
CA LEU A 49 -2.76 -14.91 1.49
C LEU A 49 -3.65 -14.91 2.74
N ILE A 50 -4.78 -15.61 2.72
CA ILE A 50 -5.66 -15.74 3.89
C ILE A 50 -4.94 -16.41 5.08
N GLU A 51 -4.13 -17.42 4.83
CA GLU A 51 -3.33 -18.06 5.89
C GLU A 51 -2.34 -17.07 6.51
N LYS A 52 -1.69 -16.26 5.69
CA LYS A 52 -0.78 -15.20 6.18
C LYS A 52 -1.51 -14.15 7.02
N PHE A 53 -2.72 -13.73 6.65
CA PHE A 53 -3.51 -12.79 7.47
C PHE A 53 -3.78 -13.31 8.88
N LYS A 54 -4.00 -14.63 9.05
CA LYS A 54 -4.23 -15.23 10.38
C LYS A 54 -3.02 -15.13 11.31
N THR A 55 -1.84 -14.91 10.77
CA THR A 55 -0.60 -14.78 11.56
C THR A 55 -0.37 -13.37 12.11
N ILE A 56 -1.12 -12.38 11.65
CA ILE A 56 -0.95 -10.98 12.07
C ILE A 56 -1.36 -10.82 13.53
N LYS A 57 -0.45 -10.27 14.35
CA LYS A 57 -0.69 -9.93 15.75
C LYS A 57 -0.77 -8.42 15.93
N LEU A 58 -1.45 -7.97 16.98
CA LEU A 58 -1.51 -6.55 17.32
C LEU A 58 -0.17 -6.05 17.86
N VAL A 59 0.12 -4.77 17.58
CA VAL A 59 1.27 -4.06 18.16
C VAL A 59 1.11 -3.97 19.68
N GLU A 60 2.20 -4.19 20.40
CA GLU A 60 2.21 -4.21 21.85
C GLU A 60 2.31 -2.81 22.44
N LYS A 61 1.19 -2.34 23.00
CA LYS A 61 1.06 -0.96 23.52
C LYS A 61 1.98 -0.63 24.69
N SER A 62 2.46 -1.63 25.43
CA SER A 62 3.34 -1.44 26.58
C SER A 62 4.62 -0.66 26.21
N TYR A 63 5.20 -0.92 25.03
CA TYR A 63 6.38 -0.20 24.54
C TYR A 63 6.07 1.22 24.08
N GLU A 64 4.89 1.47 23.51
CA GLU A 64 4.43 2.82 23.20
C GLU A 64 4.32 3.67 24.47
N GLU A 65 3.73 3.12 25.54
CA GLU A 65 3.61 3.81 26.82
C GLU A 65 4.97 4.06 27.51
N GLN A 66 5.91 3.13 27.38
CA GLN A 66 7.28 3.33 27.86
C GLN A 66 7.98 4.45 27.06
N ALA A 67 7.84 4.48 25.73
CA ALA A 67 8.39 5.54 24.90
C ALA A 67 7.79 6.91 25.23
N LYS A 68 6.48 7.02 25.46
CA LYS A 68 5.81 8.24 25.90
C LYS A 68 6.38 8.72 27.25
N ARG A 69 6.63 7.83 28.22
CA ARG A 69 7.25 8.18 29.49
C ARG A 69 8.68 8.71 29.30
N ARG A 70 9.48 8.04 28.44
CA ARG A 70 10.84 8.48 28.13
C ARG A 70 10.86 9.89 27.50
N TRP A 71 9.94 10.20 26.57
CA TRP A 71 9.85 11.53 25.98
C TRP A 71 9.61 12.65 27.01
N LYS A 72 8.92 12.37 28.12
CA LYS A 72 8.68 13.31 29.21
C LYS A 72 9.93 13.60 30.03
N THR A 73 10.95 12.74 30.00
CA THR A 73 12.22 12.94 30.72
C THR A 73 13.29 13.63 29.87
N VAL A 74 13.05 13.82 28.57
CA VAL A 74 13.95 14.56 27.67
C VAL A 74 13.78 16.05 27.90
N ALA A 75 14.89 16.77 28.09
CA ALA A 75 14.92 18.23 28.32
C ALA A 75 14.53 18.98 27.02
N LYS A 76 13.27 19.12 26.77
CA LYS A 76 12.66 19.88 25.66
C LYS A 76 11.25 20.32 26.03
N PRO A 77 10.65 21.32 25.36
CA PRO A 77 9.25 21.64 25.56
C PRO A 77 8.37 20.40 25.26
N LEU A 78 7.33 20.19 26.05
CA LEU A 78 6.42 19.06 25.86
C LEU A 78 5.79 19.12 24.47
N PHE A 79 5.80 17.98 23.79
CA PHE A 79 5.22 17.78 22.44
C PHE A 79 5.83 18.69 21.35
N SER A 80 7.01 19.28 21.55
CA SER A 80 7.62 20.24 20.61
C SER A 80 7.98 19.66 19.26
N LEU A 81 8.16 18.34 19.14
CA LEU A 81 8.45 17.67 17.87
C LEU A 81 7.19 17.12 17.16
N GLY A 82 6.00 17.32 17.78
CA GLY A 82 4.71 16.98 17.17
C GLY A 82 4.64 15.55 16.60
N LYS A 83 4.30 15.43 15.33
CA LYS A 83 4.15 14.13 14.63
C LYS A 83 5.41 13.24 14.66
N LEU A 84 6.60 13.82 14.82
CA LEU A 84 7.83 13.04 14.94
C LEU A 84 7.86 12.24 16.24
N GLU A 85 7.42 12.84 17.37
CA GLU A 85 7.29 12.09 18.63
C GLU A 85 6.30 10.94 18.50
N ASP A 86 5.14 11.19 17.87
CA ASP A 86 4.13 10.16 17.64
C ASP A 86 4.66 9.03 16.76
N ALA A 87 5.43 9.36 15.72
CA ALA A 87 6.05 8.36 14.85
C ALA A 87 7.05 7.48 15.62
N VAL A 88 7.95 8.11 16.41
CA VAL A 88 8.94 7.37 17.21
C VAL A 88 8.27 6.51 18.29
N ILE A 89 7.19 6.99 18.93
CA ILE A 89 6.41 6.21 19.89
C ILE A 89 5.81 4.98 19.23
N ARG A 90 5.20 5.13 18.03
CA ARG A 90 4.67 4.00 17.26
C ARG A 90 5.75 3.01 16.85
N MET A 91 6.91 3.51 16.42
CA MET A 91 8.06 2.67 16.10
C MET A 91 8.53 1.86 17.30
N ALA A 92 8.55 2.43 18.51
CA ALA A 92 8.88 1.69 19.73
C ALA A 92 7.91 0.52 19.96
N GLY A 93 6.61 0.71 19.74
CA GLY A 93 5.60 -0.35 19.80
C GLY A 93 5.81 -1.44 18.75
N ILE A 94 6.09 -1.05 17.51
CA ILE A 94 6.35 -1.97 16.39
C ILE A 94 7.63 -2.78 16.66
N ARG A 95 8.70 -2.13 17.07
CA ARG A 95 10.02 -2.75 17.30
C ARG A 95 10.12 -3.47 18.65
N ARG A 96 9.12 -3.35 19.50
CA ARG A 96 9.14 -3.86 20.90
C ARG A 96 10.41 -3.47 21.64
N LYS A 97 10.85 -2.22 21.42
CA LYS A 97 12.06 -1.67 22.01
C LYS A 97 11.94 -0.15 22.08
N VAL A 98 12.21 0.45 23.23
CA VAL A 98 12.13 1.91 23.43
C VAL A 98 13.40 2.61 22.93
N ASP A 99 14.54 1.97 23.12
CA ASP A 99 15.84 2.46 22.71
C ASP A 99 16.29 1.70 21.46
N PHE A 100 16.03 2.26 20.29
CA PHE A 100 16.35 1.64 19.01
C PHE A 100 17.07 2.61 18.08
N GLU A 101 17.82 2.06 17.17
CA GLU A 101 18.47 2.77 16.07
C GLU A 101 17.86 2.35 14.73
N ILE A 102 17.85 3.26 13.77
CA ILE A 102 17.55 2.99 12.37
C ILE A 102 18.86 3.08 11.61
N ARG A 103 19.44 1.93 11.26
CA ARG A 103 20.75 1.83 10.61
C ARG A 103 20.61 1.70 9.11
N LYS A 104 19.70 0.84 8.66
CA LYS A 104 19.53 0.49 7.26
C LYS A 104 18.13 0.81 6.79
N LYS A 105 18.03 1.64 5.76
CA LYS A 105 16.78 2.13 5.19
C LYS A 105 16.66 1.70 3.75
N GLY A 106 15.47 1.23 3.34
CA GLY A 106 15.18 0.83 1.96
C GLY A 106 13.94 1.54 1.43
N LEU A 107 13.88 1.70 0.11
CA LEU A 107 12.72 2.18 -0.62
C LEU A 107 12.34 1.17 -1.70
N LEU A 108 11.20 0.48 -1.51
CA LEU A 108 10.61 -0.40 -2.50
C LEU A 108 9.77 0.43 -3.47
N ILE A 109 10.02 0.33 -4.77
CA ILE A 109 9.25 1.01 -5.83
C ILE A 109 8.62 -0.05 -6.73
N PHE A 110 7.31 -0.24 -6.63
CA PHE A 110 6.58 -1.19 -7.48
C PHE A 110 6.25 -0.56 -8.82
N CYS A 111 6.83 -1.10 -9.91
CA CYS A 111 6.69 -0.61 -11.27
C CYS A 111 5.67 -1.47 -12.03
N ALA A 112 4.58 -0.85 -12.53
CA ALA A 112 3.55 -1.55 -13.28
C ALA A 112 2.81 -0.60 -14.23
N ASP A 113 2.39 -1.11 -15.37
CA ASP A 113 1.57 -0.37 -16.33
C ASP A 113 0.08 -0.66 -16.12
N ASN A 114 -0.72 0.37 -16.34
CA ASN A 114 -2.16 0.33 -16.15
C ASN A 114 -2.90 0.47 -17.49
N GLY A 115 -3.64 -0.55 -17.90
CA GLY A 115 -4.32 -0.60 -19.20
C GLY A 115 -5.37 0.50 -19.43
N VAL A 116 -5.84 1.14 -18.35
CA VAL A 116 -6.75 2.30 -18.43
C VAL A 116 -6.14 3.51 -19.17
N VAL A 117 -4.84 3.53 -19.42
CA VAL A 117 -4.17 4.54 -20.23
C VAL A 117 -4.80 4.65 -21.62
N SER A 118 -5.31 3.56 -22.19
CA SER A 118 -6.03 3.55 -23.48
C SER A 118 -7.28 4.44 -23.52
N GLU A 119 -7.81 4.86 -22.35
CA GLU A 119 -8.93 5.81 -22.25
C GLU A 119 -8.51 7.29 -22.37
N GLY A 120 -7.23 7.57 -22.67
CA GLY A 120 -6.70 8.94 -22.78
C GLY A 120 -6.74 9.72 -21.45
N VAL A 121 -6.47 9.03 -20.35
CA VAL A 121 -6.50 9.54 -18.97
C VAL A 121 -5.12 9.99 -18.47
N THR A 122 -4.12 10.00 -19.35
CA THR A 122 -2.72 10.39 -19.08
C THR A 122 -2.19 11.28 -20.17
N GLN A 123 -1.11 12.02 -19.90
CA GLN A 123 -0.42 12.85 -20.90
C GLN A 123 0.64 12.07 -21.70
N THR A 124 1.11 10.96 -21.15
CA THR A 124 2.16 10.11 -21.74
C THR A 124 1.66 8.68 -21.87
N GLY A 125 2.31 7.90 -22.72
CA GLY A 125 2.05 6.48 -22.87
C GLY A 125 2.77 5.63 -21.82
N GLN A 126 2.53 4.34 -21.85
CA GLN A 126 3.09 3.35 -20.92
C GLN A 126 4.62 3.17 -21.07
N GLU A 127 5.20 3.55 -22.20
CA GLU A 127 6.66 3.50 -22.44
C GLU A 127 7.46 4.28 -21.38
N VAL A 128 6.86 5.33 -20.79
CA VAL A 128 7.50 6.14 -19.76
C VAL A 128 7.75 5.36 -18.47
N THR A 129 6.91 4.38 -18.15
CA THR A 129 7.11 3.53 -16.96
C THR A 129 8.44 2.79 -17.01
N ALA A 130 8.74 2.14 -18.14
CA ALA A 130 10.00 1.41 -18.33
C ALA A 130 11.22 2.33 -18.34
N ILE A 131 11.11 3.51 -18.98
CA ILE A 131 12.19 4.52 -19.01
C ILE A 131 12.51 4.99 -17.59
N VAL A 132 11.51 5.29 -16.77
CA VAL A 132 11.73 5.76 -15.40
C VAL A 132 12.24 4.63 -14.52
N ALA A 133 11.75 3.39 -14.70
CA ALA A 133 12.24 2.23 -13.98
C ALA A 133 13.74 1.98 -14.24
N ASP A 134 14.18 2.08 -15.48
CA ASP A 134 15.59 2.01 -15.86
C ASP A 134 16.42 3.15 -15.24
N ASN A 135 15.86 4.37 -15.23
CA ASN A 135 16.51 5.53 -14.62
C ASN A 135 16.69 5.40 -13.09
N PHE A 136 15.86 4.61 -12.38
CA PHE A 136 16.09 4.32 -10.98
C PHE A 136 17.41 3.58 -10.76
N THR A 137 17.78 2.66 -11.62
CA THR A 137 19.04 1.91 -11.52
C THR A 137 20.26 2.73 -11.89
N LYS A 138 20.06 3.82 -12.62
CA LYS A 138 21.10 4.78 -13.04
C LYS A 138 21.21 5.99 -12.11
N CYS A 139 20.46 6.02 -11.02
CA CYS A 139 20.37 7.16 -10.11
C CYS A 139 19.98 8.49 -10.81
N ALA A 140 19.20 8.42 -11.89
CA ALA A 140 18.86 9.55 -12.75
C ALA A 140 17.44 10.10 -12.51
N THR A 141 16.91 9.96 -11.28
CA THR A 141 15.58 10.46 -10.90
C THR A 141 15.64 11.28 -9.60
N SER A 142 14.64 12.14 -9.39
CA SER A 142 14.56 12.94 -8.15
C SER A 142 14.49 12.05 -6.90
N VAL A 143 13.80 10.90 -6.96
CA VAL A 143 13.71 9.97 -5.83
C VAL A 143 15.07 9.36 -5.49
N CYS A 144 15.95 9.15 -6.47
CA CYS A 144 17.31 8.67 -6.20
C CYS A 144 18.11 9.66 -5.37
N ILE A 145 18.06 10.95 -5.73
CA ILE A 145 18.72 12.03 -4.99
C ILE A 145 18.17 12.14 -3.56
N MET A 146 16.85 12.04 -3.42
CA MET A 146 16.20 12.07 -2.11
C MET A 146 16.56 10.85 -1.26
N ALA A 147 16.61 9.67 -1.85
CA ALA A 147 16.99 8.43 -1.17
C ALA A 147 18.47 8.48 -0.72
N GLU A 148 19.37 8.93 -1.59
CA GLU A 148 20.78 9.14 -1.26
C GLU A 148 20.94 10.10 -0.08
N THR A 149 20.25 11.25 -0.12
CA THR A 149 20.24 12.24 0.99
C THR A 149 19.72 11.62 2.29
N ALA A 150 18.72 10.74 2.21
CA ALA A 150 18.17 10.03 3.36
C ALA A 150 19.02 8.84 3.80
N GLY A 151 20.05 8.45 3.05
CA GLY A 151 20.83 7.22 3.25
C GLY A 151 19.94 5.96 3.13
N ALA A 152 19.12 5.89 2.09
CA ALA A 152 18.22 4.78 1.81
C ALA A 152 18.55 4.14 0.46
N ASP A 153 18.58 2.81 0.43
CA ASP A 153 18.79 2.02 -0.80
C ASP A 153 17.48 1.92 -1.60
N LEU A 154 17.57 2.00 -2.94
CA LEU A 154 16.43 1.86 -3.84
C LEU A 154 16.28 0.42 -4.35
N PHE A 155 15.04 -0.05 -4.39
CA PHE A 155 14.66 -1.37 -4.92
C PHE A 155 13.48 -1.22 -5.89
N PRO A 156 13.72 -0.90 -7.17
CA PRO A 156 12.69 -0.94 -8.19
C PRO A 156 12.32 -2.40 -8.47
N ILE A 157 11.02 -2.68 -8.56
CA ILE A 157 10.47 -4.03 -8.75
C ILE A 157 9.50 -3.98 -9.92
N ASP A 158 9.81 -4.68 -10.99
CA ASP A 158 8.86 -4.89 -12.08
C ASP A 158 7.81 -5.91 -11.65
N ILE A 159 6.66 -5.41 -11.18
CA ILE A 159 5.54 -6.25 -10.82
C ILE A 159 4.54 -6.41 -11.96
N GLY A 160 4.67 -5.59 -13.01
CA GLY A 160 3.79 -5.64 -14.17
C GLY A 160 3.97 -4.53 -15.20
N MET A 161 5.19 -4.22 -15.60
CA MET A 161 5.44 -3.35 -16.75
C MET A 161 5.15 -4.08 -18.07
N VAL A 162 4.71 -3.35 -19.09
CA VAL A 162 4.49 -3.88 -20.43
C VAL A 162 5.83 -4.21 -21.12
N THR A 163 6.87 -3.44 -20.80
CA THR A 163 8.21 -3.61 -21.36
C THR A 163 9.16 -4.15 -20.29
N ASP A 164 9.93 -5.18 -20.61
CA ASP A 164 10.99 -5.67 -19.76
C ASP A 164 12.17 -4.70 -19.73
N VAL A 165 12.67 -4.44 -18.52
CA VAL A 165 13.88 -3.65 -18.27
C VAL A 165 14.91 -4.58 -17.67
N PRO A 166 15.98 -4.98 -18.37
CA PRO A 166 16.93 -6.00 -17.91
C PRO A 166 17.56 -5.75 -16.55
N SER A 167 17.69 -4.47 -16.16
CA SER A 167 18.24 -4.06 -14.86
C SER A 167 17.20 -4.10 -13.70
N VAL A 168 15.93 -4.30 -13.99
CA VAL A 168 14.81 -4.25 -13.01
C VAL A 168 13.95 -5.50 -13.05
N THR A 169 13.69 -6.03 -14.25
CA THR A 169 12.75 -7.14 -14.45
C THR A 169 13.34 -8.46 -13.94
N ASP A 170 12.71 -9.03 -12.91
CA ASP A 170 12.93 -10.39 -12.46
C ASP A 170 11.65 -11.19 -12.73
N PRO A 171 11.70 -12.27 -13.53
CA PRO A 171 10.50 -13.04 -13.88
C PRO A 171 9.70 -13.56 -12.67
N LYS A 172 10.37 -13.76 -11.52
CA LYS A 172 9.69 -14.21 -10.28
C LYS A 172 8.84 -13.11 -9.62
N ASP A 173 9.09 -11.84 -9.97
CA ASP A 173 8.41 -10.68 -9.42
C ASP A 173 7.32 -10.15 -10.37
N LYS A 174 7.38 -10.51 -11.65
CA LYS A 174 6.45 -10.05 -12.67
C LYS A 174 5.18 -10.91 -12.72
N VAL A 175 4.03 -10.29 -12.49
CA VAL A 175 2.73 -10.99 -12.49
C VAL A 175 2.15 -11.09 -13.90
N MET A 176 2.20 -10.00 -14.65
CA MET A 176 1.71 -9.90 -16.03
C MET A 176 2.29 -8.66 -16.72
N TYR A 177 2.09 -8.53 -18.03
CA TYR A 177 2.53 -7.39 -18.84
C TYR A 177 1.48 -6.27 -18.87
N GLY A 178 1.41 -5.47 -17.81
CA GLY A 178 0.40 -4.43 -17.61
C GLY A 178 -0.98 -4.99 -17.24
N THR A 179 -1.80 -4.20 -16.52
CA THR A 179 -3.19 -4.58 -16.28
C THR A 179 -4.04 -4.43 -17.54
N LYS A 180 -5.21 -5.03 -17.55
CA LYS A 180 -6.25 -4.76 -18.55
C LYS A 180 -6.83 -3.36 -18.34
N ASN A 181 -7.56 -2.87 -19.36
CA ASN A 181 -8.32 -1.65 -19.24
C ASN A 181 -9.57 -1.87 -18.35
N MET A 182 -9.52 -1.35 -17.13
CA MET A 182 -10.61 -1.51 -16.16
C MET A 182 -11.95 -0.93 -16.64
N ALA A 183 -11.96 0.03 -17.57
CA ALA A 183 -13.20 0.54 -18.14
C ALA A 183 -13.89 -0.44 -19.09
N MET A 184 -13.14 -1.46 -19.56
CA MET A 184 -13.65 -2.46 -20.53
C MET A 184 -13.80 -3.85 -19.91
N GLU A 185 -12.86 -4.29 -19.09
CA GLU A 185 -12.84 -5.59 -18.42
C GLU A 185 -12.15 -5.46 -17.05
N PRO A 186 -12.26 -6.43 -16.12
CA PRO A 186 -11.52 -6.37 -14.86
C PRO A 186 -10.02 -6.16 -15.09
N ALA A 187 -9.39 -5.30 -14.29
CA ALA A 187 -7.98 -4.93 -14.45
C ALA A 187 -7.05 -6.15 -14.42
N MET A 188 -7.38 -7.13 -13.58
CA MET A 188 -6.64 -8.40 -13.45
C MET A 188 -7.56 -9.48 -12.84
N SER A 189 -7.11 -10.72 -12.81
CA SER A 189 -7.82 -11.76 -12.06
C SER A 189 -7.55 -11.63 -10.54
N ARG A 190 -8.44 -12.17 -9.72
CA ARG A 190 -8.24 -12.26 -8.26
C ARG A 190 -6.92 -12.96 -7.91
N GLU A 191 -6.58 -14.00 -8.65
CA GLU A 191 -5.32 -14.75 -8.46
C GLU A 191 -4.10 -13.88 -8.73
N GLN A 192 -4.12 -13.05 -9.77
CA GLN A 192 -3.06 -12.08 -10.08
C GLN A 192 -2.97 -11.00 -9.02
N ALA A 193 -4.09 -10.49 -8.53
CA ALA A 193 -4.11 -9.55 -7.42
C ALA A 193 -3.50 -10.16 -6.15
N ALA A 194 -3.89 -11.38 -5.79
CA ALA A 194 -3.33 -12.10 -4.64
C ALA A 194 -1.82 -12.37 -4.81
N GLN A 195 -1.37 -12.75 -6.01
CA GLN A 195 0.04 -12.93 -6.33
C GLN A 195 0.84 -11.65 -6.16
N ALA A 196 0.35 -10.50 -6.65
CA ALA A 196 1.01 -9.21 -6.48
C ALA A 196 1.16 -8.83 -5.00
N VAL A 197 0.12 -9.06 -4.17
CA VAL A 197 0.19 -8.87 -2.71
C VAL A 197 1.24 -9.80 -2.08
N LEU A 198 1.30 -11.07 -2.47
CA LEU A 198 2.30 -12.02 -1.95
C LEU A 198 3.73 -11.63 -2.34
N ILE A 199 3.95 -11.06 -3.51
CA ILE A 199 5.24 -10.51 -3.93
C ILE A 199 5.65 -9.37 -2.99
N GLY A 200 4.75 -8.44 -2.70
CA GLY A 200 5.03 -7.35 -1.76
C GLY A 200 5.41 -7.85 -0.36
N ILE A 201 4.70 -8.85 0.17
CA ILE A 201 5.03 -9.51 1.45
C ILE A 201 6.43 -10.13 1.39
N ARG A 202 6.75 -10.84 0.32
CA ARG A 202 8.05 -11.50 0.13
C ARG A 202 9.19 -10.47 0.09
N LYS A 203 9.04 -9.38 -0.66
CA LYS A 203 10.07 -8.34 -0.78
C LYS A 203 10.41 -7.69 0.54
N VAL A 204 9.42 -7.41 1.36
CA VAL A 204 9.68 -6.89 2.72
C VAL A 204 10.40 -7.92 3.58
N LYS A 205 10.03 -9.20 3.49
CA LYS A 205 10.71 -10.27 4.21
C LYS A 205 12.17 -10.40 3.79
N GLU A 206 12.45 -10.38 2.48
CA GLU A 206 13.81 -10.41 1.92
C GLU A 206 14.68 -9.26 2.46
N LEU A 207 14.13 -8.04 2.52
CA LEU A 207 14.84 -6.87 3.08
C LEU A 207 15.02 -6.99 4.61
N ALA A 208 14.01 -7.52 5.32
CA ALA A 208 14.13 -7.80 6.75
C ALA A 208 15.30 -8.73 7.05
N GLU A 209 15.42 -9.81 6.28
CA GLU A 209 16.52 -10.79 6.38
C GLU A 209 17.88 -10.16 6.10
N GLN A 210 17.94 -9.13 5.26
CA GLN A 210 19.13 -8.34 4.98
C GLN A 210 19.42 -7.24 6.01
N GLY A 211 18.60 -7.13 7.07
CA GLY A 211 18.80 -6.20 8.19
C GLY A 211 18.28 -4.78 7.95
N TYR A 212 17.36 -4.57 7.02
CA TYR A 212 16.69 -3.28 6.86
C TYR A 212 15.75 -3.01 8.04
N ASP A 213 15.90 -1.84 8.64
CA ASP A 213 15.14 -1.40 9.82
C ASP A 213 13.89 -0.58 9.46
N LEU A 214 13.98 0.16 8.37
CA LEU A 214 12.95 1.06 7.87
C LEU A 214 12.80 0.85 6.37
N ILE A 215 11.57 0.60 5.94
CA ILE A 215 11.23 0.47 4.53
C ILE A 215 10.17 1.51 4.17
N ALA A 216 10.47 2.34 3.18
CA ALA A 216 9.49 3.17 2.51
C ALA A 216 8.94 2.42 1.28
N THR A 217 7.73 2.77 0.87
CA THR A 217 7.13 2.25 -0.37
C THR A 217 6.85 3.37 -1.34
N GLY A 218 7.00 3.09 -2.61
CA GLY A 218 6.64 3.94 -3.73
C GLY A 218 6.11 3.11 -4.88
N GLU A 219 5.61 3.80 -5.87
CA GLU A 219 5.13 3.19 -7.09
C GLU A 219 5.59 4.00 -8.31
N MET A 220 5.67 3.34 -9.44
CA MET A 220 5.85 3.94 -10.76
C MET A 220 4.98 3.20 -11.77
N GLY A 221 3.99 3.91 -12.32
CA GLY A 221 3.11 3.32 -13.33
C GLY A 221 2.24 4.37 -13.99
N ILE A 222 2.39 4.55 -15.30
CA ILE A 222 1.53 5.49 -16.02
C ILE A 222 0.08 5.00 -15.94
N GLY A 223 -0.83 5.88 -15.51
CA GLY A 223 -2.24 5.55 -15.28
C GLY A 223 -2.61 5.21 -13.82
N ASN A 224 -1.64 5.02 -12.93
CA ASN A 224 -1.85 4.62 -11.53
C ASN A 224 -2.73 5.57 -10.72
N THR A 225 -2.69 6.88 -11.00
CA THR A 225 -3.59 7.84 -10.32
C THR A 225 -5.06 7.62 -10.66
N THR A 226 -5.35 6.97 -11.79
CA THR A 226 -6.72 6.59 -12.18
C THR A 226 -7.19 5.39 -11.39
N THR A 227 -6.38 4.34 -11.32
CA THR A 227 -6.69 3.14 -10.53
C THR A 227 -6.73 3.45 -9.03
N SER A 228 -5.83 4.32 -8.53
CA SER A 228 -5.87 4.79 -7.14
C SER A 228 -7.18 5.52 -6.81
N SER A 229 -7.65 6.42 -7.70
CA SER A 229 -8.93 7.12 -7.51
C SER A 229 -10.11 6.14 -7.53
N ALA A 230 -10.11 5.14 -8.40
CA ALA A 230 -11.14 4.12 -8.45
C ALA A 230 -11.20 3.29 -7.15
N VAL A 231 -10.06 2.82 -6.67
CA VAL A 231 -9.96 2.06 -5.41
C VAL A 231 -10.44 2.90 -4.23
N VAL A 232 -10.01 4.17 -4.13
CA VAL A 232 -10.41 5.07 -3.05
C VAL A 232 -11.91 5.37 -3.09
N SER A 233 -12.48 5.63 -4.28
CA SER A 233 -13.92 5.85 -4.45
C SER A 233 -14.74 4.68 -3.91
N VAL A 234 -14.37 3.45 -4.27
CA VAL A 234 -15.08 2.23 -3.84
C VAL A 234 -14.92 1.99 -2.33
N LEU A 235 -13.68 2.02 -1.82
CA LEU A 235 -13.42 1.66 -0.42
C LEU A 235 -13.94 2.68 0.59
N LEU A 236 -13.98 3.98 0.21
CA LEU A 236 -14.46 5.04 1.09
C LEU A 236 -15.92 5.43 0.83
N ASP A 237 -16.56 4.85 -0.20
CA ASP A 237 -17.93 5.21 -0.61
C ASP A 237 -18.05 6.71 -0.96
N GLU A 238 -17.00 7.23 -1.64
CA GLU A 238 -16.91 8.63 -2.05
C GLU A 238 -17.17 8.79 -3.54
N SER A 239 -17.74 9.92 -3.94
CA SER A 239 -17.95 10.18 -5.38
C SER A 239 -16.63 10.24 -6.13
N VAL A 240 -16.63 9.77 -7.36
CA VAL A 240 -15.42 9.74 -8.21
C VAL A 240 -14.82 11.13 -8.39
N GLU A 241 -15.65 12.17 -8.53
CA GLU A 241 -15.21 13.55 -8.67
C GLU A 241 -14.43 14.05 -7.45
N ASN A 242 -14.87 13.66 -6.23
CA ASN A 242 -14.24 14.10 -4.98
C ASN A 242 -12.82 13.54 -4.80
N VAL A 243 -12.57 12.33 -5.31
CA VAL A 243 -11.30 11.60 -5.12
C VAL A 243 -10.40 11.61 -6.36
N THR A 244 -10.85 12.21 -7.48
CA THR A 244 -10.10 12.20 -8.72
C THR A 244 -9.41 13.54 -8.98
N GLY A 245 -8.09 13.51 -9.15
CA GLY A 245 -7.29 14.67 -9.49
C GLY A 245 -6.70 14.60 -10.89
N ARG A 246 -6.06 15.72 -11.30
CA ARG A 246 -5.41 15.87 -12.61
C ARG A 246 -4.16 14.99 -12.79
N GLY A 247 -3.71 14.29 -11.75
CA GLY A 247 -2.46 13.52 -11.81
C GLY A 247 -1.28 14.40 -12.20
N ALA A 248 -0.54 14.00 -13.23
CA ALA A 248 0.62 14.72 -13.74
C ALA A 248 0.27 15.98 -14.56
N GLY A 249 -0.94 16.53 -14.44
CA GLY A 249 -1.30 17.81 -15.05
C GLY A 249 -2.27 17.72 -16.25
N LEU A 250 -3.22 16.80 -16.22
CA LEU A 250 -4.27 16.68 -17.23
C LEU A 250 -5.04 18.00 -17.43
N SER A 251 -5.46 18.26 -18.67
CA SER A 251 -6.43 19.31 -19.00
C SER A 251 -7.78 19.04 -18.33
N SER A 252 -8.69 19.99 -18.38
CA SER A 252 -10.06 19.81 -17.85
C SER A 252 -10.81 18.69 -18.59
N GLU A 253 -10.66 18.60 -19.92
CA GLU A 253 -11.22 17.52 -20.73
C GLU A 253 -10.61 16.18 -20.39
N GLY A 254 -9.29 16.12 -20.12
CA GLY A 254 -8.60 14.92 -19.67
C GLY A 254 -9.07 14.45 -18.32
N LEU A 255 -9.29 15.37 -17.36
CA LEU A 255 -9.86 15.07 -16.07
C LEU A 255 -11.29 14.49 -16.20
N ASN A 256 -12.14 15.11 -17.05
CA ASN A 256 -13.48 14.61 -17.29
C ASN A 256 -13.48 13.22 -17.95
N ARG A 257 -12.53 12.93 -18.86
CA ARG A 257 -12.36 11.56 -19.41
C ARG A 257 -11.99 10.57 -18.31
N LYS A 258 -11.06 10.97 -17.43
CA LYS A 258 -10.60 10.13 -16.31
C LYS A 258 -11.75 9.80 -15.35
N ILE A 259 -12.56 10.79 -14.96
CA ILE A 259 -13.74 10.59 -14.11
C ILE A 259 -14.70 9.60 -14.78
N ARG A 260 -15.08 9.82 -16.05
CA ARG A 260 -15.99 8.92 -16.77
C ARG A 260 -15.43 7.50 -16.93
N ALA A 261 -14.13 7.33 -17.11
CA ALA A 261 -13.52 6.01 -17.21
C ALA A 261 -13.62 5.24 -15.88
N ILE A 262 -13.43 5.92 -14.75
CA ILE A 262 -13.57 5.34 -13.42
C ILE A 262 -15.04 4.98 -13.13
N GLU A 263 -15.98 5.90 -13.41
CA GLU A 263 -17.42 5.65 -13.23
C GLU A 263 -17.88 4.42 -14.00
N ARG A 264 -17.53 4.34 -15.29
CA ARG A 264 -17.83 3.16 -16.12
C ARG A 264 -17.26 1.87 -15.55
N ALA A 265 -16.03 1.91 -15.03
CA ALA A 265 -15.39 0.74 -14.44
C ALA A 265 -16.14 0.26 -13.19
N ILE A 266 -16.50 1.19 -12.30
CA ILE A 266 -17.23 0.88 -11.06
C ILE A 266 -18.64 0.38 -11.39
N GLU A 267 -19.37 1.07 -12.28
CA GLU A 267 -20.71 0.68 -12.70
C GLU A 267 -20.72 -0.69 -13.36
N LYS A 268 -19.77 -0.96 -14.25
CA LYS A 268 -19.71 -2.22 -15.01
C LYS A 268 -19.34 -3.42 -14.15
N HIS A 269 -18.37 -3.26 -13.26
CA HIS A 269 -17.80 -4.39 -12.53
C HIS A 269 -18.34 -4.54 -11.11
N GLN A 270 -19.05 -3.53 -10.58
CA GLN A 270 -19.66 -3.56 -9.24
C GLN A 270 -18.69 -4.15 -8.19
N PRO A 271 -17.53 -3.49 -7.95
CA PRO A 271 -16.57 -4.02 -6.99
C PRO A 271 -17.15 -4.02 -5.57
N ASP A 272 -16.99 -5.15 -4.86
CA ASP A 272 -17.46 -5.28 -3.48
C ASP A 272 -16.45 -4.62 -2.52
N LYS A 273 -16.85 -3.50 -1.91
CA LYS A 273 -16.00 -2.75 -0.97
C LYS A 273 -15.61 -3.53 0.29
N GLU A 274 -16.32 -4.57 0.65
CA GLU A 274 -15.98 -5.45 1.78
C GLU A 274 -14.96 -6.53 1.39
N ASP A 275 -14.68 -6.71 0.10
CA ASP A 275 -13.70 -7.64 -0.45
C ASP A 275 -12.57 -6.89 -1.18
N VAL A 276 -11.47 -6.63 -0.47
CA VAL A 276 -10.32 -5.87 -1.00
C VAL A 276 -9.71 -6.51 -2.25
N LEU A 277 -9.68 -7.85 -2.34
CA LEU A 277 -9.18 -8.54 -3.53
C LEU A 277 -10.12 -8.37 -4.73
N ASP A 278 -11.42 -8.30 -4.50
CA ASP A 278 -12.39 -8.00 -5.55
C ASP A 278 -12.18 -6.59 -6.09
N VAL A 279 -12.03 -5.61 -5.19
CA VAL A 279 -11.73 -4.22 -5.58
C VAL A 279 -10.42 -4.13 -6.36
N LEU A 280 -9.33 -4.72 -5.86
CA LEU A 280 -8.03 -4.71 -6.53
C LEU A 280 -8.09 -5.37 -7.90
N SER A 281 -8.78 -6.51 -8.02
CA SER A 281 -8.88 -7.24 -9.29
C SER A 281 -9.68 -6.49 -10.35
N LYS A 282 -10.74 -5.78 -9.96
CA LYS A 282 -11.66 -5.11 -10.88
C LYS A 282 -11.16 -3.73 -11.32
N VAL A 283 -10.72 -2.90 -10.35
CA VAL A 283 -10.40 -1.48 -10.59
C VAL A 283 -9.04 -1.06 -10.06
N GLY A 284 -8.23 -1.98 -9.54
CA GLY A 284 -6.92 -1.70 -8.99
C GLY A 284 -5.77 -1.72 -10.00
N GLY A 285 -4.55 -1.68 -9.46
CA GLY A 285 -3.28 -1.81 -10.18
C GLY A 285 -2.37 -2.81 -9.48
N LEU A 286 -1.41 -3.39 -10.22
CA LEU A 286 -0.43 -4.33 -9.66
C LEU A 286 0.52 -3.62 -8.67
N ASP A 287 0.86 -2.38 -8.95
CA ASP A 287 1.63 -1.48 -8.08
C ASP A 287 0.95 -1.28 -6.72
N ILE A 288 -0.36 -0.96 -6.71
CA ILE A 288 -1.16 -0.82 -5.49
C ILE A 288 -1.22 -2.16 -4.73
N ALA A 289 -1.41 -3.27 -5.43
CA ALA A 289 -1.45 -4.60 -4.83
C ALA A 289 -0.09 -4.97 -4.21
N GLY A 290 1.02 -4.69 -4.91
CA GLY A 290 2.39 -4.89 -4.40
C GLY A 290 2.66 -4.06 -3.14
N MET A 291 2.29 -2.77 -3.15
CA MET A 291 2.41 -1.91 -1.95
C MET A 291 1.55 -2.41 -0.79
N THR A 292 0.31 -2.84 -1.06
CA THR A 292 -0.55 -3.47 -0.03
C THR A 292 0.16 -4.65 0.61
N GLY A 293 0.79 -5.51 -0.21
CA GLY A 293 1.60 -6.62 0.26
C GLY A 293 2.80 -6.19 1.08
N ALA A 294 3.47 -5.11 0.71
CA ALA A 294 4.59 -4.59 1.48
C ALA A 294 4.16 -4.15 2.88
N PHE A 295 3.04 -3.43 3.03
CA PHE A 295 2.49 -3.06 4.34
C PHE A 295 2.16 -4.28 5.20
N LEU A 296 1.52 -5.29 4.61
CA LEU A 296 1.22 -6.55 5.29
C LEU A 296 2.49 -7.29 5.72
N GLY A 297 3.49 -7.36 4.84
CA GLY A 297 4.80 -7.94 5.13
C GLY A 297 5.49 -7.25 6.30
N GLY A 298 5.43 -5.93 6.39
CA GLY A 298 5.96 -5.15 7.51
C GLY A 298 5.30 -5.49 8.84
N ILE A 299 3.96 -5.61 8.85
CA ILE A 299 3.23 -6.04 10.05
C ILE A 299 3.64 -7.46 10.45
N MET A 300 3.71 -8.39 9.50
CA MET A 300 4.08 -9.79 9.76
C MET A 300 5.50 -9.91 10.31
N CYS A 301 6.47 -9.22 9.72
CA CYS A 301 7.85 -9.21 10.22
C CYS A 301 7.97 -8.61 11.61
N SER A 302 7.14 -7.60 11.92
CA SER A 302 7.15 -6.91 13.21
C SER A 302 6.55 -7.71 14.35
N THR A 303 5.58 -8.58 14.05
CA THR A 303 4.76 -9.24 15.08
C THR A 303 5.11 -10.71 15.30
N ASN A 304 5.64 -11.40 14.30
CA ASN A 304 5.74 -12.86 14.35
C ASN A 304 7.18 -13.41 14.41
N GLY A 305 8.20 -12.58 14.10
CA GLY A 305 9.52 -13.13 13.79
C GLY A 305 9.47 -13.95 12.47
N THR A 306 10.56 -14.59 12.11
CA THR A 306 10.54 -15.60 11.04
C THR A 306 10.22 -16.97 11.61
N GLY A 307 9.70 -17.87 10.78
CA GLY A 307 9.43 -19.27 11.17
C GLY A 307 10.63 -20.05 11.69
N ASP A 308 11.84 -19.50 11.62
CA ASP A 308 13.10 -20.05 12.16
C ASP A 308 13.41 -19.52 13.58
N GLY A 309 12.47 -18.83 14.23
CA GLY A 309 12.64 -18.31 15.59
C GLY A 309 13.45 -17.02 15.70
N ARG A 310 13.89 -16.41 14.59
CA ARG A 310 14.55 -15.12 14.63
C ARG A 310 13.51 -14.02 14.78
N LEU A 311 13.64 -13.23 15.84
CA LEU A 311 12.92 -11.99 16.00
C LEU A 311 13.62 -10.91 15.15
N TYR A 312 13.04 -10.53 14.01
CA TYR A 312 13.49 -9.30 13.39
C TYR A 312 13.03 -8.11 14.23
N PRO A 313 13.90 -7.17 14.56
CA PRO A 313 13.48 -5.92 15.13
C PRO A 313 12.50 -5.31 14.14
N GLY A 314 11.26 -5.04 14.59
CA GLY A 314 10.13 -4.67 13.75
C GLY A 314 10.48 -3.67 12.66
N ILE A 315 10.12 -3.99 11.41
CA ILE A 315 10.30 -3.09 10.27
C ILE A 315 9.25 -2.01 10.35
N THR A 316 9.69 -0.75 10.31
CA THR A 316 8.78 0.37 10.16
C THR A 316 8.55 0.64 8.68
N LEU A 317 7.28 0.68 8.26
CA LEU A 317 6.91 1.03 6.90
C LEU A 317 6.42 2.48 6.84
N LEU A 318 6.95 3.21 5.86
CA LEU A 318 6.49 4.53 5.46
C LEU A 318 6.04 4.43 4.01
N GLY A 319 4.82 4.81 3.72
CA GLY A 319 4.30 4.80 2.35
C GLY A 319 3.40 5.99 2.08
N ARG A 320 3.51 6.47 0.86
CA ARG A 320 2.62 7.47 0.29
C ARG A 320 2.35 7.09 -1.15
N THR A 321 1.09 7.03 -1.54
CA THR A 321 0.72 6.89 -2.95
C THR A 321 0.82 8.25 -3.63
N GLY A 322 1.62 8.35 -4.69
CA GLY A 322 2.02 9.62 -5.34
C GLY A 322 0.92 10.34 -6.10
N GLY A 323 -0.33 9.93 -6.07
CA GLY A 323 -1.30 10.45 -7.02
C GLY A 323 -2.65 10.90 -6.52
N ALA A 324 -3.02 10.60 -5.31
CA ALA A 324 -4.38 10.90 -4.88
C ALA A 324 -4.48 12.27 -4.23
N ASN A 325 -5.06 13.26 -4.92
CA ASN A 325 -5.56 14.50 -4.29
C ASN A 325 -6.59 14.20 -3.18
N GLY A 326 -7.21 13.02 -3.15
CA GLY A 326 -8.05 12.52 -2.07
C GLY A 326 -7.31 12.37 -0.74
N LEU A 327 -6.04 11.95 -0.77
CA LEU A 327 -5.19 11.91 0.42
C LEU A 327 -4.76 13.30 0.88
N ARG A 328 -4.63 14.29 -0.01
CA ARG A 328 -4.39 15.69 0.39
C ARG A 328 -5.54 16.28 1.20
N ARG A 329 -6.80 15.94 0.89
CA ARG A 329 -7.95 16.37 1.70
C ARG A 329 -7.98 15.69 3.07
N ALA A 330 -7.52 14.45 3.16
CA ALA A 330 -7.34 13.79 4.45
C ALA A 330 -6.16 14.38 5.23
N GLU A 331 -5.09 14.86 4.56
CA GLU A 331 -3.94 15.53 5.19
C GLU A 331 -4.20 17.01 5.52
N THR A 332 -4.92 17.75 4.69
CA THR A 332 -5.28 19.16 4.99
C THR A 332 -6.32 19.26 6.10
N SER A 333 -7.10 18.22 6.33
CA SER A 333 -7.91 18.12 7.54
C SER A 333 -7.08 17.78 8.79
N ILE A 334 -5.78 17.50 8.66
CA ILE A 334 -4.83 17.25 9.75
C ILE A 334 -3.98 18.52 10.08
N SER A 335 -4.02 19.56 9.25
CA SER A 335 -3.16 20.73 9.36
C SER A 335 -3.84 22.03 9.82
N ASP A 336 -5.14 22.02 10.16
CA ASP A 336 -5.84 23.18 10.76
C ASP A 336 -6.31 22.91 12.20
#